data_c52c52d34cc5de2941c2ad61bddff882
#
_entry.id   c52c52d34cc5de2941c2ad61bddff882
#
_cell.length_a   1.000
_cell.length_b   1.000
_cell.length_c   1.000
_cell.angle_alpha   90.00
_cell.angle_beta   90.00
_cell.angle_gamma   90.00
#
_symmetry.space_group_name_H-M   'P 1'
#
loop_
_entity.id
_entity.type
_entity.pdbx_description
1 polymer ?
#
loop_
_entity_poly.entity_id
_entity_poly.type
_entity_poly.pdbx_seq_one_letter_code
_entity_poly.pdbx_strand_id
1 'polypeptide(L)'
;MLSSWVADCLDRASLSTARLVRPGTLAIGLLLGALLFVAWPVIFADRALTGIDLQLIFYPYRNYIGDSFAEHRIPLWNPYNALGVPFAANPLARVFYPIDWLFLPLRPHTAITASVLTHFIVSALGMWLFAKRSLKFGAVA
;
A
#
# COMPACT_ATOMS: atom_id res chain seq x y z
N MET A 1 -22.21 -32.61 -40.41
CA MET A 1 -21.54 -33.22 -39.24
C MET A 1 -20.30 -32.43 -38.77
N LEU A 2 -19.45 -31.89 -39.63
CA LEU A 2 -18.26 -31.09 -39.27
C LEU A 2 -18.60 -29.69 -38.70
N SER A 3 -19.71 -29.09 -39.13
CA SER A 3 -20.12 -27.74 -38.67
C SER A 3 -20.59 -27.71 -37.21
N SER A 4 -21.20 -28.77 -36.73
CA SER A 4 -21.66 -28.86 -35.33
C SER A 4 -20.50 -29.04 -34.34
N TRP A 5 -19.48 -29.76 -34.76
CA TRP A 5 -18.26 -29.95 -33.92
C TRP A 5 -17.46 -28.67 -33.75
N VAL A 6 -17.35 -27.85 -34.82
CA VAL A 6 -16.64 -26.57 -34.75
C VAL A 6 -17.40 -25.58 -33.87
N ALA A 7 -18.74 -25.55 -33.98
CA ALA A 7 -19.57 -24.70 -33.13
C ALA A 7 -19.45 -25.07 -31.62
N ASP A 8 -19.50 -26.37 -31.31
CA ASP A 8 -19.33 -26.89 -29.94
C ASP A 8 -17.94 -26.61 -29.36
N CYS A 9 -16.90 -26.66 -30.21
CA CYS A 9 -15.52 -26.35 -29.77
C CYS A 9 -15.34 -24.86 -29.47
N LEU A 10 -15.93 -23.99 -30.31
CA LEU A 10 -15.89 -22.54 -30.13
C LEU A 10 -16.72 -22.11 -28.91
N ASP A 11 -17.86 -22.75 -28.67
CA ASP A 11 -18.71 -22.49 -27.50
C ASP A 11 -18.01 -22.92 -26.18
N ARG A 12 -17.36 -24.08 -26.17
CA ARG A 12 -16.57 -24.54 -25.03
C ARG A 12 -15.33 -23.67 -24.77
N ALA A 13 -14.70 -23.17 -25.82
CA ALA A 13 -13.58 -22.24 -25.68
C ALA A 13 -14.05 -20.88 -25.17
N SER A 14 -15.19 -20.36 -25.63
CA SER A 14 -15.75 -19.09 -25.13
C SER A 14 -16.24 -19.19 -23.69
N LEU A 15 -16.83 -20.30 -23.30
CA LEU A 15 -17.25 -20.56 -21.91
C LEU A 15 -16.06 -20.78 -20.96
N SER A 16 -14.92 -21.29 -21.48
CA SER A 16 -13.69 -21.46 -20.72
C SER A 16 -13.02 -20.13 -20.40
N THR A 17 -12.99 -19.21 -21.38
CA THR A 17 -12.40 -17.87 -21.17
C THR A 17 -13.27 -16.99 -20.27
N ALA A 18 -14.60 -17.11 -20.36
CA ALA A 18 -15.53 -16.38 -19.48
C ALA A 18 -15.47 -16.84 -18.00
N ARG A 19 -15.04 -18.08 -17.74
CA ARG A 19 -14.84 -18.58 -16.37
C ARG A 19 -13.55 -18.13 -15.71
N LEU A 20 -12.56 -17.67 -16.46
CA LEU A 20 -11.23 -17.31 -15.96
C LEU A 20 -11.19 -15.97 -15.22
N VAL A 21 -12.14 -15.09 -15.47
CA VAL A 21 -12.17 -13.79 -14.80
C VAL A 21 -13.42 -13.65 -13.94
N ARG A 22 -13.29 -14.03 -12.69
CA ARG A 22 -14.34 -13.74 -11.71
C ARG A 22 -14.44 -12.21 -11.57
N PRO A 23 -15.65 -11.61 -11.56
CA PRO A 23 -15.80 -10.15 -11.45
C PRO A 23 -15.09 -9.55 -10.24
N GLY A 24 -14.91 -10.32 -9.15
CA GLY A 24 -14.11 -9.91 -8.01
C GLY A 24 -12.61 -9.81 -8.28
N THR A 25 -12.05 -10.63 -9.18
CA THR A 25 -10.63 -10.52 -9.56
C THR A 25 -10.39 -9.34 -10.50
N LEU A 26 -11.36 -9.02 -11.37
CA LEU A 26 -11.34 -7.80 -12.18
C LEU A 26 -11.36 -6.55 -11.30
N ALA A 27 -12.25 -6.49 -10.32
CA ALA A 27 -12.35 -5.35 -9.42
C ALA A 27 -11.04 -5.12 -8.65
N ILE A 28 -10.42 -6.19 -8.12
CA ILE A 28 -9.11 -6.10 -7.46
C ILE A 28 -8.04 -5.66 -8.45
N GLY A 29 -8.02 -6.23 -9.65
CA GLY A 29 -7.05 -5.87 -10.70
C GLY A 29 -7.16 -4.39 -11.08
N LEU A 30 -8.37 -3.86 -11.23
CA LEU A 30 -8.63 -2.44 -11.51
C LEU A 30 -8.20 -1.55 -10.35
N LEU A 31 -8.48 -1.93 -9.10
CA LEU A 31 -8.05 -1.18 -7.92
C LEU A 31 -6.53 -1.13 -7.80
N LEU A 32 -5.85 -2.27 -7.97
CA LEU A 32 -4.39 -2.32 -7.94
C LEU A 32 -3.77 -1.57 -9.12
N GLY A 33 -4.36 -1.68 -10.32
CA GLY A 33 -3.94 -0.94 -11.50
C GLY A 33 -4.08 0.58 -11.31
N ALA A 34 -5.20 1.04 -10.76
CA ALA A 34 -5.42 2.45 -10.44
C ALA A 34 -4.43 2.95 -9.38
N LEU A 35 -4.18 2.15 -8.34
CA LEU A 35 -3.20 2.48 -7.30
C LEU A 35 -1.78 2.60 -7.89
N LEU A 36 -1.38 1.65 -8.73
CA LEU A 36 -0.08 1.68 -9.41
C LEU A 36 0.02 2.88 -10.38
N PHE A 37 -1.05 3.19 -11.10
CA PHE A 37 -1.08 4.35 -11.99
C PHE A 37 -0.88 5.66 -11.24
N VAL A 38 -1.56 5.85 -10.12
CA VAL A 38 -1.40 7.04 -9.26
C VAL A 38 -0.03 7.07 -8.60
N ALA A 39 0.49 5.92 -8.18
CA ALA A 39 1.77 5.81 -7.51
C ALA A 39 2.98 5.79 -8.46
N TRP A 40 2.76 5.61 -9.77
CA TRP A 40 3.80 5.49 -10.79
C TRP A 40 4.89 6.57 -10.71
N PRO A 41 4.56 7.89 -10.62
CA PRO A 41 5.58 8.93 -10.57
C PRO A 41 6.46 8.85 -9.31
N VAL A 42 5.91 8.35 -8.22
CA VAL A 42 6.62 8.24 -6.94
C VAL A 42 7.50 7.00 -6.90
N ILE A 43 7.02 5.89 -7.49
CA ILE A 43 7.74 4.61 -7.48
C ILE A 43 8.89 4.62 -8.50
N PHE A 44 8.64 5.11 -9.73
CA PHE A 44 9.55 4.94 -10.86
C PHE A 44 10.29 6.21 -11.28
N ALA A 45 9.80 7.38 -10.93
CA ALA A 45 10.43 8.65 -11.28
C ALA A 45 11.19 9.30 -10.11
N ASP A 46 11.46 8.56 -9.05
CA ASP A 46 12.15 9.01 -7.82
C ASP A 46 11.57 10.33 -7.25
N ARG A 47 10.26 10.51 -7.44
CA ARG A 47 9.56 11.69 -6.92
C ARG A 47 9.13 11.44 -5.49
N ALA A 48 9.53 12.34 -4.60
CA ALA A 48 9.06 12.32 -3.22
C ALA A 48 7.63 12.86 -3.13
N LEU A 49 6.83 12.29 -2.24
CA LEU A 49 5.58 12.90 -1.83
C LEU A 49 5.91 14.27 -1.22
N THR A 50 5.20 15.31 -1.65
CA THR A 50 5.43 16.68 -1.19
C THR A 50 4.24 17.20 -0.40
N GLY A 51 4.54 17.97 0.62
CA GLY A 51 3.58 18.63 1.49
C GLY A 51 4.33 19.26 2.65
N ILE A 52 3.79 20.31 3.21
CA ILE A 52 4.45 21.05 4.29
C ILE A 52 4.73 20.15 5.50
N ASP A 53 3.75 19.34 5.88
CA ASP A 53 3.86 18.40 7.00
C ASP A 53 4.88 17.29 6.73
N LEU A 54 4.95 16.81 5.48
CA LEU A 54 5.92 15.81 5.08
C LEU A 54 7.35 16.34 5.21
N GLN A 55 7.58 17.57 4.76
CA GLN A 55 8.91 18.18 4.79
C GLN A 55 9.34 18.60 6.19
N LEU A 56 8.43 19.17 6.99
CA LEU A 56 8.75 19.74 8.29
C LEU A 56 8.68 18.73 9.43
N ILE A 57 7.86 17.68 9.31
CA ILE A 57 7.63 16.74 10.41
C ILE A 57 8.06 15.33 10.01
N PHE A 58 7.44 14.73 8.98
CA PHE A 58 7.57 13.29 8.74
C PHE A 58 8.94 12.89 8.21
N TYR A 59 9.56 13.66 7.30
CA TYR A 59 10.91 13.36 6.82
C TYR A 59 11.98 13.53 7.91
N PRO A 60 12.01 14.62 8.69
CA PRO A 60 12.92 14.76 9.82
C PRO A 60 12.73 13.66 10.87
N TYR A 61 11.49 13.32 11.20
CA TYR A 61 11.21 12.25 12.15
C TYR A 61 11.71 10.90 11.66
N ARG A 62 11.49 10.62 10.37
CA ARG A 62 11.94 9.37 9.77
C ARG A 62 13.46 9.25 9.72
N ASN A 63 14.17 10.34 9.40
CA ASN A 63 15.62 10.39 9.50
C ASN A 63 16.08 10.08 10.93
N TYR A 64 15.55 10.80 11.91
CA TYR A 64 15.92 10.62 13.30
C TYR A 64 15.68 9.19 13.83
N ILE A 65 14.57 8.56 13.41
CA ILE A 65 14.31 7.16 13.74
C ILE A 65 15.35 6.27 13.10
N GLY A 66 15.62 6.42 11.81
CA GLY A 66 16.61 5.62 11.07
C GLY A 66 17.98 5.69 11.70
N ASP A 67 18.47 6.90 11.99
CA ASP A 67 19.76 7.13 12.64
C ASP A 67 19.82 6.51 14.03
N SER A 68 18.74 6.66 14.83
CA SER A 68 18.67 6.07 16.16
C SER A 68 18.73 4.54 16.14
N PHE A 69 18.03 3.91 15.23
CA PHE A 69 18.08 2.45 15.08
C PHE A 69 19.41 1.96 14.51
N ALA A 70 20.05 2.71 13.62
CA ALA A 70 21.40 2.41 13.15
C ALA A 70 22.42 2.44 14.31
N GLU A 71 22.23 3.31 15.30
CA GLU A 71 23.00 3.38 16.53
C GLU A 71 22.54 2.38 17.62
N HIS A 72 21.64 1.44 17.30
CA HIS A 72 21.09 0.45 18.21
C HIS A 72 20.37 1.05 19.43
N ARG A 73 19.79 2.23 19.30
CA ARG A 73 19.03 2.88 20.39
C ARG A 73 17.60 3.19 19.95
N ILE A 74 16.70 3.10 20.91
CA ILE A 74 15.29 3.50 20.72
C ILE A 74 15.20 5.02 20.91
N PRO A 75 14.63 5.79 19.97
CA PRO A 75 14.51 7.24 20.04
C PRO A 75 13.42 7.66 21.03
N LEU A 76 13.72 7.63 22.34
CA LEU A 76 12.78 8.03 23.37
C LEU A 76 12.61 9.55 23.45
N TRP A 77 13.69 10.30 23.25
CA TRP A 77 13.76 11.75 23.33
C TRP A 77 14.37 12.34 22.08
N ASN A 78 13.75 13.37 21.50
CA ASN A 78 14.29 14.10 20.36
C ASN A 78 14.79 15.48 20.82
N PRO A 79 16.12 15.72 20.86
CA PRO A 79 16.68 16.99 21.27
C PRO A 79 16.57 18.10 20.21
N TYR A 80 16.29 17.75 18.94
CA TYR A 80 16.33 18.67 17.81
C TYR A 80 15.02 19.42 17.59
N ASN A 81 13.96 19.08 18.33
CA ASN A 81 12.65 19.70 18.18
C ASN A 81 12.30 20.46 19.47
N ALA A 82 11.99 21.77 19.36
CA ALA A 82 11.47 22.61 20.44
C ALA A 82 12.22 22.48 21.76
N LEU A 83 13.57 22.51 21.75
CA LEU A 83 14.45 22.32 22.91
C LEU A 83 14.42 20.91 23.54
N GLY A 84 13.81 19.97 22.86
CA GLY A 84 13.70 18.58 23.26
C GLY A 84 12.27 18.16 23.63
N VAL A 85 11.84 17.05 23.05
CA VAL A 85 10.50 16.51 23.28
C VAL A 85 10.53 14.99 23.49
N PRO A 86 9.58 14.42 24.27
CA PRO A 86 9.43 12.98 24.42
C PRO A 86 8.95 12.37 23.08
N PHE A 87 9.91 11.88 22.29
CA PHE A 87 9.68 11.50 20.90
C PHE A 87 8.89 10.20 20.76
N ALA A 88 9.21 9.19 21.55
CA ALA A 88 8.51 7.91 21.50
C ALA A 88 7.03 7.99 21.92
N ALA A 89 6.69 9.00 22.74
CA ALA A 89 5.32 9.26 23.15
C ALA A 89 4.51 10.04 22.09
N ASN A 90 5.19 10.58 21.06
CA ASN A 90 4.52 11.31 20.00
C ASN A 90 3.92 10.33 18.98
N PRO A 91 2.58 10.29 18.79
CA PRO A 91 1.94 9.38 17.83
C PRO A 91 2.35 9.65 16.37
N LEU A 92 2.73 10.88 16.03
CA LEU A 92 3.21 11.24 14.70
C LEU A 92 4.60 10.65 14.40
N ALA A 93 5.40 10.38 15.44
CA ALA A 93 6.71 9.75 15.27
C ALA A 93 6.62 8.28 14.87
N ARG A 94 5.55 7.57 15.27
CA ARG A 94 5.28 6.18 14.91
C ARG A 94 6.41 5.20 15.26
N VAL A 95 7.18 5.49 16.31
CA VAL A 95 8.38 4.71 16.71
C VAL A 95 8.06 3.23 16.91
N PHE A 96 6.91 2.92 17.48
CA PHE A 96 6.48 1.55 17.78
C PHE A 96 5.52 0.97 16.74
N TYR A 97 5.44 1.55 15.55
CA TYR A 97 4.56 1.06 14.50
C TYR A 97 5.23 -0.03 13.65
N PRO A 98 4.81 -1.31 13.76
CA PRO A 98 5.57 -2.43 13.19
C PRO A 98 5.74 -2.37 11.67
N ILE A 99 4.75 -1.86 10.95
CA ILE A 99 4.82 -1.75 9.47
C ILE A 99 5.97 -0.82 9.06
N ASP A 100 6.22 0.25 9.82
CA ASP A 100 7.30 1.18 9.52
C ASP A 100 8.69 0.59 9.74
N TRP A 101 8.81 -0.41 10.60
CA TRP A 101 10.08 -1.11 10.81
C TRP A 101 10.55 -1.87 9.58
N LEU A 102 9.62 -2.38 8.77
CA LEU A 102 9.95 -3.05 7.50
C LEU A 102 10.64 -2.11 6.52
N PHE A 103 10.38 -0.82 6.64
CA PHE A 103 10.91 0.22 5.74
C PHE A 103 12.07 1.02 6.33
N LEU A 104 12.57 0.65 7.52
CA LEU A 104 13.71 1.32 8.17
C LEU A 104 14.96 1.39 7.28
N PRO A 105 15.33 0.33 6.53
CA PRO A 105 16.53 0.38 5.68
C PRO A 105 16.40 1.29 4.47
N LEU A 106 15.18 1.75 4.15
CA LEU A 106 14.94 2.58 2.97
C LEU A 106 15.19 4.05 3.27
N ARG A 107 15.51 4.81 2.21
CA ARG A 107 15.58 6.28 2.30
C ARG A 107 14.25 6.84 2.80
N PRO A 108 14.24 7.94 3.58
CA PRO A 108 13.03 8.46 4.23
C PRO A 108 11.84 8.67 3.30
N HIS A 109 12.06 9.26 2.13
CA HIS A 109 11.00 9.48 1.14
C HIS A 109 10.42 8.17 0.59
N THR A 110 11.31 7.20 0.29
CA THR A 110 10.87 5.87 -0.18
C THR A 110 10.14 5.11 0.92
N ALA A 111 10.63 5.18 2.15
CA ALA A 111 10.02 4.52 3.30
C ALA A 111 8.59 5.05 3.58
N ILE A 112 8.41 6.38 3.55
CA ILE A 112 7.09 7.00 3.73
C ILE A 112 6.16 6.61 2.59
N THR A 113 6.63 6.66 1.35
CA THR A 113 5.84 6.26 0.18
C THR A 113 5.43 4.78 0.28
N ALA A 114 6.36 3.89 0.60
CA ALA A 114 6.10 2.47 0.77
C ALA A 114 5.08 2.20 1.89
N SER A 115 5.21 2.92 3.01
CA SER A 115 4.24 2.84 4.12
C SER A 115 2.84 3.28 3.66
N VAL A 116 2.71 4.41 2.99
CA VAL A 116 1.42 4.90 2.46
C VAL A 116 0.81 3.89 1.49
N LEU A 117 1.57 3.39 0.51
CA LEU A 117 1.08 2.42 -0.46
C LEU A 117 0.64 1.12 0.21
N THR A 118 1.39 0.64 1.20
CA THR A 118 1.03 -0.56 1.98
C THR A 118 -0.32 -0.38 2.66
N HIS A 119 -0.57 0.79 3.27
CA HIS A 119 -1.86 1.07 3.91
C HIS A 119 -3.01 1.14 2.90
N PHE A 120 -2.81 1.71 1.73
CA PHE A 120 -3.82 1.68 0.67
C PHE A 120 -4.15 0.25 0.23
N ILE A 121 -3.14 -0.61 0.05
CA ILE A 121 -3.34 -2.02 -0.31
C ILE A 121 -4.11 -2.75 0.79
N VAL A 122 -3.68 -2.61 2.04
CA VAL A 122 -4.33 -3.25 3.20
C VAL A 122 -5.79 -2.78 3.33
N SER A 123 -6.03 -1.48 3.16
CA SER A 123 -7.39 -0.91 3.22
C SER A 123 -8.28 -1.42 2.10
N ALA A 124 -7.78 -1.48 0.87
CA ALA A 124 -8.52 -1.99 -0.28
C ALA A 124 -8.88 -3.48 -0.12
N LEU A 125 -7.91 -4.29 0.31
CA LEU A 125 -8.13 -5.72 0.59
C LEU A 125 -9.07 -5.93 1.76
N GLY A 126 -8.93 -5.16 2.83
CA GLY A 126 -9.80 -5.20 4.01
C GLY A 126 -11.24 -4.86 3.67
N MET A 127 -11.46 -3.78 2.91
CA MET A 127 -12.78 -3.38 2.45
C MET A 127 -13.41 -4.44 1.53
N TRP A 128 -12.63 -4.98 0.61
CA TRP A 128 -13.12 -6.06 -0.26
C TRP A 128 -13.53 -7.31 0.53
N LEU A 129 -12.70 -7.74 1.49
CA LEU A 129 -13.02 -8.88 2.36
C LEU A 129 -14.26 -8.62 3.21
N PHE A 130 -14.39 -7.41 3.76
CA PHE A 130 -15.57 -6.99 4.52
C PHE A 130 -16.83 -7.01 3.67
N ALA A 131 -16.79 -6.41 2.48
CA ALA A 131 -17.92 -6.38 1.56
C ALA A 131 -18.35 -7.81 1.17
N LYS A 132 -17.38 -8.68 0.88
CA LYS A 132 -17.65 -10.06 0.49
C LYS A 132 -18.22 -10.91 1.63
N ARG A 133 -17.65 -10.80 2.84
CA ARG A 133 -18.02 -11.68 3.97
C ARG A 133 -19.17 -11.17 4.80
N SER A 134 -19.16 -9.88 5.11
CA SER A 134 -20.13 -9.27 6.05
C SER A 134 -21.36 -8.75 5.33
N LEU A 135 -21.18 -8.07 4.20
CA LEU A 135 -22.30 -7.52 3.44
C LEU A 135 -22.88 -8.52 2.45
N LYS A 136 -22.22 -9.69 2.28
CA LYS A 136 -22.65 -10.76 1.34
C LYS A 136 -22.89 -10.25 -0.07
N PHE A 137 -22.22 -9.15 -0.47
CA PHE A 137 -22.26 -8.70 -1.85
C PHE A 137 -21.76 -9.83 -2.74
N GLY A 138 -22.64 -10.34 -3.61
CA GLY A 138 -22.23 -11.21 -4.70
C GLY A 138 -21.24 -10.47 -5.59
N ALA A 139 -20.43 -11.22 -6.33
CA ALA A 139 -19.43 -10.66 -7.24
C ALA A 139 -20.03 -9.78 -8.35
N VAL A 140 -21.34 -9.65 -8.40
CA VAL A 140 -22.14 -8.84 -9.33
C VAL A 140 -23.30 -8.26 -8.51
N ALA A 141 -23.08 -7.16 -7.86
CA ALA A 141 -24.14 -6.27 -7.41
C ALA A 141 -23.75 -4.87 -7.88
#